data_3db3fd03c201306f7c30a87f4cb94e06
#
_entry.id   3db3fd03c201306f7c30a87f4cb94e06
#
_cell.length_a   1.000
_cell.length_b   1.000
_cell.length_c   1.000
_cell.angle_alpha   90.00
_cell.angle_beta   90.00
_cell.angle_gamma   90.00
#
_symmetry.space_group_name_H-M   'P 1'
#
loop_
_entity.id
_entity.type
_entity.pdbx_description
1 polymer ?
#
loop_
_entity_poly.entity_id
_entity_poly.type
_entity_poly.pdbx_seq_one_letter_code
_entity_poly.pdbx_strand_id
1 'polypeptide(L)'
;TSNIALIVGGGGETTRGAIMNLWCLLLRHPDQLSAVLANEAHWDRAFHETLRHSSSIGGQPRQNSFDIEMHGVRVPAGSLMQMVDFSANHDERIFASPEAFNIFRSDLYCGKLLRSGYRKEGVCSHMAFGVGPHLCPGAWISHQEAVVGSKILAQVMHNPRIVESRMPRDIDGVKPAPMGIVAVRELWLEYELDG
;
A
#
# COMPACT_ATOMS: atom_id res chain seq x y z
N THR A 1 25.71 -11.68 1.04
CA THR A 1 25.75 -10.23 0.73
C THR A 1 24.45 -9.77 0.04
N SER A 2 23.86 -10.56 -0.87
CA SER A 2 22.65 -10.19 -1.60
C SER A 2 21.40 -10.09 -0.72
N ASN A 3 21.24 -10.98 0.27
CA ASN A 3 20.06 -10.98 1.15
C ASN A 3 20.03 -9.76 2.09
N ILE A 4 21.19 -9.32 2.59
CA ILE A 4 21.29 -8.11 3.41
C ILE A 4 20.93 -6.88 2.59
N ALA A 5 21.47 -6.76 1.37
CA ALA A 5 21.17 -5.66 0.46
C ALA A 5 19.67 -5.63 0.10
N LEU A 6 19.05 -6.80 -0.10
CA LEU A 6 17.62 -6.92 -0.36
C LEU A 6 16.77 -6.47 0.83
N ILE A 7 17.15 -6.86 2.06
CA ILE A 7 16.43 -6.46 3.28
C ILE A 7 16.54 -4.95 3.50
N VAL A 8 17.74 -4.38 3.39
CA VAL A 8 17.97 -2.94 3.58
C VAL A 8 17.26 -2.13 2.49
N GLY A 9 17.43 -2.50 1.21
CA GLY A 9 16.81 -1.80 0.09
C GLY A 9 15.29 -1.97 0.04
N GLY A 10 14.79 -3.18 0.34
CA GLY A 10 13.35 -3.45 0.32
C GLY A 10 12.60 -2.88 1.53
N GLY A 11 13.24 -2.80 2.71
CA GLY A 11 12.58 -2.34 3.93
C GLY A 11 12.58 -0.83 4.11
N GLY A 12 13.64 -0.14 3.66
CA GLY A 12 13.81 1.29 3.97
C GLY A 12 12.79 2.19 3.27
N GLU A 13 12.63 2.08 1.96
CA GLU A 13 11.82 3.03 1.19
C GLU A 13 10.35 2.64 1.08
N THR A 14 10.04 1.34 0.99
CA THR A 14 8.66 0.89 0.77
C THR A 14 7.77 1.13 1.99
N THR A 15 8.27 0.84 3.19
CA THR A 15 7.53 1.07 4.43
C THR A 15 7.39 2.56 4.71
N ARG A 16 8.45 3.35 4.52
CA ARG A 16 8.38 4.80 4.59
C ARG A 16 7.31 5.35 3.63
N GLY A 17 7.33 4.89 2.39
CA GLY A 17 6.35 5.28 1.38
C GLY A 17 4.91 4.92 1.79
N ALA A 18 4.69 3.74 2.36
CA ALA A 18 3.39 3.31 2.85
C ALA A 18 2.87 4.21 4.00
N ILE A 19 3.75 4.59 4.94
CA ILE A 19 3.40 5.50 6.04
C ILE A 19 3.05 6.90 5.49
N MET A 20 3.85 7.42 4.56
CA MET A 20 3.58 8.73 3.96
C MET A 20 2.29 8.73 3.15
N ASN A 21 2.01 7.68 2.39
CA ASN A 21 0.76 7.52 1.67
C ASN A 21 -0.44 7.44 2.63
N LEU A 22 -0.32 6.69 3.72
CA LEU A 22 -1.34 6.57 4.76
C LEU A 22 -1.71 7.95 5.35
N TRP A 23 -0.72 8.71 5.79
CA TRP A 23 -0.95 10.02 6.38
C TRP A 23 -1.47 11.02 5.33
N CYS A 24 -0.94 11.02 4.12
CA CYS A 24 -1.42 11.88 3.04
C CYS A 24 -2.90 11.60 2.72
N LEU A 25 -3.29 10.33 2.60
CA LEU A 25 -4.67 9.95 2.33
C LEU A 25 -5.61 10.29 3.49
N LEU A 26 -5.23 9.98 4.72
CA LEU A 26 -6.06 10.32 5.89
C LEU A 26 -6.25 11.83 6.05
N LEU A 27 -5.20 12.63 5.85
CA LEU A 27 -5.28 14.09 5.93
C LEU A 27 -6.13 14.72 4.82
N ARG A 28 -6.26 14.04 3.67
CA ARG A 28 -7.16 14.44 2.59
C ARG A 28 -8.60 13.95 2.77
N HIS A 29 -8.83 13.06 3.75
CA HIS A 29 -10.14 12.54 4.11
C HIS A 29 -10.40 12.75 5.61
N PRO A 30 -10.71 13.98 6.05
CA PRO A 30 -10.74 14.35 7.47
C PRO A 30 -11.81 13.59 8.28
N ASP A 31 -12.89 13.15 7.63
CA ASP A 31 -13.90 12.29 8.22
C ASP A 31 -13.33 10.92 8.63
N GLN A 32 -12.51 10.33 7.75
CA GLN A 32 -11.86 9.05 7.99
C GLN A 32 -10.69 9.20 8.98
N LEU A 33 -9.93 10.29 8.92
CA LEU A 33 -8.93 10.61 9.94
C LEU A 33 -9.57 10.70 11.32
N SER A 34 -10.68 11.44 11.46
CA SER A 34 -11.41 11.55 12.74
C SER A 34 -11.84 10.19 13.27
N ALA A 35 -12.32 9.29 12.39
CA ALA A 35 -12.73 7.95 12.79
C ALA A 35 -11.54 7.08 13.24
N VAL A 36 -10.38 7.20 12.58
CA VAL A 36 -9.15 6.49 12.97
C VAL A 36 -8.63 6.99 14.30
N LEU A 37 -8.66 8.32 14.55
CA LEU A 37 -8.26 8.91 15.83
C LEU A 37 -9.21 8.54 16.98
N ALA A 38 -10.50 8.39 16.70
CA ALA A 38 -11.50 8.01 17.68
C ALA A 38 -11.47 6.52 18.06
N ASN A 39 -10.98 5.65 17.17
CA ASN A 39 -10.95 4.20 17.40
C ASN A 39 -9.68 3.59 16.81
N GLU A 40 -8.78 3.18 17.69
CA GLU A 40 -7.50 2.59 17.32
C GLU A 40 -7.59 1.33 16.41
N ALA A 41 -8.71 0.60 16.45
CA ALA A 41 -8.90 -0.55 15.57
C ALA A 41 -8.98 -0.17 14.08
N HIS A 42 -9.27 1.10 13.77
CA HIS A 42 -9.33 1.58 12.39
C HIS A 42 -7.95 1.80 11.75
N TRP A 43 -6.86 1.90 12.52
CA TRP A 43 -5.51 2.03 11.96
C TRP A 43 -5.12 0.84 11.07
N ASP A 44 -5.48 -0.37 11.50
CA ASP A 44 -5.26 -1.58 10.70
C ASP A 44 -5.98 -1.49 9.35
N ARG A 45 -7.25 -1.12 9.37
CA ARG A 45 -8.05 -0.95 8.16
C ARG A 45 -7.52 0.17 7.26
N ALA A 46 -7.15 1.30 7.86
CA ALA A 46 -6.58 2.43 7.14
C ALA A 46 -5.27 2.06 6.44
N PHE A 47 -4.40 1.30 7.11
CA PHE A 47 -3.17 0.79 6.50
C PHE A 47 -3.45 -0.14 5.33
N HIS A 48 -4.34 -1.11 5.48
CA HIS A 48 -4.67 -2.04 4.40
C HIS A 48 -5.38 -1.36 3.23
N GLU A 49 -6.27 -0.38 3.49
CA GLU A 49 -6.89 0.41 2.43
C GLU A 49 -5.86 1.31 1.72
N THR A 50 -4.90 1.87 2.45
CA THR A 50 -3.79 2.60 1.84
C THR A 50 -2.99 1.70 0.90
N LEU A 51 -2.68 0.49 1.31
CA LEU A 51 -1.95 -0.47 0.47
C LEU A 51 -2.76 -0.91 -0.75
N ARG A 52 -4.08 -1.04 -0.63
CA ARG A 52 -4.94 -1.31 -1.77
C ARG A 52 -4.98 -0.12 -2.74
N HIS A 53 -5.28 1.07 -2.23
CA HIS A 53 -5.49 2.27 -3.03
C HIS A 53 -4.18 2.83 -3.59
N SER A 54 -3.12 2.85 -2.78
CA SER A 54 -1.86 3.51 -3.07
C SER A 54 -0.67 2.70 -2.55
N SER A 55 -0.53 1.47 -3.07
CA SER A 55 0.60 0.60 -2.74
C SER A 55 1.93 1.28 -3.04
N SER A 56 2.91 1.11 -2.17
CA SER A 56 4.27 1.63 -2.40
C SER A 56 4.98 0.97 -3.59
N ILE A 57 4.51 -0.19 -4.04
CA ILE A 57 4.99 -0.89 -5.23
C ILE A 57 3.81 -1.05 -6.19
N GLY A 58 3.93 -0.49 -7.40
CA GLY A 58 2.88 -0.55 -8.41
C GLY A 58 2.81 -1.87 -9.16
N GLY A 59 3.89 -2.64 -9.17
CA GLY A 59 3.95 -3.94 -9.83
C GLY A 59 5.36 -4.51 -9.86
N GLN A 60 5.47 -5.74 -10.32
CA GLN A 60 6.70 -6.51 -10.29
C GLN A 60 6.96 -7.22 -11.61
N PRO A 61 8.20 -7.24 -12.12
CA PRO A 61 8.55 -8.01 -13.30
C PRO A 61 8.59 -9.52 -13.00
N ARG A 62 8.19 -10.30 -13.99
CA ARG A 62 8.30 -11.77 -14.01
C ARG A 62 8.80 -12.23 -15.37
N GLN A 63 9.53 -13.32 -15.38
CA GLN A 63 9.91 -14.00 -16.60
C GLN A 63 9.34 -15.42 -16.58
N ASN A 64 8.60 -15.78 -17.62
CA ASN A 64 8.06 -17.13 -17.72
C ASN A 64 9.14 -18.12 -18.20
N SER A 65 9.17 -19.30 -17.60
CA SER A 65 10.15 -20.34 -17.94
C SER A 65 9.67 -21.30 -19.03
N PHE A 66 8.40 -21.23 -19.41
CA PHE A 66 7.77 -22.05 -20.45
C PHE A 66 6.73 -21.24 -21.20
N ASP A 67 6.34 -21.69 -22.38
CA ASP A 67 5.26 -21.06 -23.14
C ASP A 67 3.95 -21.12 -22.35
N ILE A 68 3.26 -20.00 -22.29
CA ILE A 68 1.93 -19.89 -21.67
C ILE A 68 0.95 -19.28 -22.66
N GLU A 69 -0.34 -19.56 -22.48
CA GLU A 69 -1.41 -18.89 -23.18
C GLU A 69 -2.20 -18.01 -22.19
N MET A 70 -2.38 -16.74 -22.55
CA MET A 70 -3.15 -15.79 -21.77
C MET A 70 -4.18 -15.11 -22.68
N HIS A 71 -5.47 -15.33 -22.40
CA HIS A 71 -6.57 -14.73 -23.17
C HIS A 71 -6.45 -14.94 -24.70
N GLY A 72 -6.05 -16.15 -25.13
CA GLY A 72 -5.85 -16.50 -26.54
C GLY A 72 -4.55 -15.97 -27.16
N VAL A 73 -3.68 -15.36 -26.38
CA VAL A 73 -2.37 -14.88 -26.82
C VAL A 73 -1.28 -15.79 -26.27
N ARG A 74 -0.46 -16.36 -27.20
CA ARG A 74 0.72 -17.13 -26.80
C ARG A 74 1.82 -16.18 -26.32
N VAL A 75 2.32 -16.42 -25.11
CA VAL A 75 3.47 -15.75 -24.51
C VAL A 75 4.64 -16.75 -24.49
N PRO A 76 5.66 -16.57 -25.33
CA PRO A 76 6.79 -17.50 -25.40
C PRO A 76 7.59 -17.59 -24.12
N ALA A 77 8.24 -18.73 -23.87
CA ALA A 77 9.21 -18.88 -22.79
C ALA A 77 10.28 -17.80 -22.85
N GLY A 78 10.69 -17.29 -21.70
CA GLY A 78 11.66 -16.20 -21.58
C GLY A 78 11.09 -14.80 -21.75
N SER A 79 9.78 -14.65 -22.06
CA SER A 79 9.15 -13.34 -22.13
C SER A 79 9.17 -12.63 -20.79
N LEU A 80 9.48 -11.33 -20.81
CA LEU A 80 9.35 -10.46 -19.64
C LEU A 80 7.90 -9.97 -19.53
N MET A 81 7.28 -10.22 -18.40
CA MET A 81 5.92 -9.81 -18.09
C MET A 81 5.93 -8.85 -16.90
N GLN A 82 5.04 -7.88 -16.92
CA GLN A 82 4.82 -6.98 -15.78
C GLN A 82 3.54 -7.38 -15.05
N MET A 83 3.70 -7.80 -13.79
CA MET A 83 2.57 -7.98 -12.87
C MET A 83 2.19 -6.62 -12.31
N VAL A 84 1.03 -6.09 -12.68
CA VAL A 84 0.59 -4.75 -12.25
C VAL A 84 -0.33 -4.90 -11.05
N ASP A 85 0.26 -4.89 -9.85
CA ASP A 85 -0.46 -5.04 -8.57
C ASP A 85 -1.49 -3.93 -8.36
N PHE A 86 -1.16 -2.72 -8.84
CA PHE A 86 -2.10 -1.60 -8.81
C PHE A 86 -3.39 -1.92 -9.57
N SER A 87 -3.29 -2.45 -10.78
CA SER A 87 -4.49 -2.84 -11.56
C SER A 87 -5.33 -3.89 -10.85
N ALA A 88 -4.69 -4.87 -10.19
CA ALA A 88 -5.38 -5.88 -9.42
C ALA A 88 -6.09 -5.29 -8.18
N ASN A 89 -5.47 -4.30 -7.54
CA ASN A 89 -6.03 -3.61 -6.39
C ASN A 89 -7.16 -2.63 -6.75
N HIS A 90 -7.29 -2.28 -8.04
CA HIS A 90 -8.34 -1.43 -8.59
C HIS A 90 -9.32 -2.17 -9.51
N ASP A 91 -9.34 -3.50 -9.44
CA ASP A 91 -10.26 -4.30 -10.24
C ASP A 91 -11.70 -4.14 -9.72
N GLU A 92 -12.55 -3.51 -10.51
CA GLU A 92 -13.97 -3.26 -10.19
C GLU A 92 -14.80 -4.54 -10.00
N ARG A 93 -14.30 -5.68 -10.48
CA ARG A 93 -14.93 -7.00 -10.24
C ARG A 93 -14.73 -7.49 -8.81
N ILE A 94 -13.77 -6.89 -8.09
CA ILE A 94 -13.37 -7.26 -6.73
C ILE A 94 -13.71 -6.15 -5.74
N PHE A 95 -13.44 -4.89 -6.12
CA PHE A 95 -13.58 -3.73 -5.27
C PHE A 95 -14.62 -2.76 -5.83
N ALA A 96 -15.67 -2.50 -5.09
CA ALA A 96 -16.66 -1.49 -5.47
C ALA A 96 -16.04 -0.08 -5.40
N SER A 97 -16.23 0.74 -6.43
CA SER A 97 -15.63 2.08 -6.52
C SER A 97 -14.14 2.07 -6.19
N PRO A 98 -13.31 1.36 -6.97
CA PRO A 98 -11.92 1.08 -6.61
C PRO A 98 -11.05 2.34 -6.49
N GLU A 99 -11.41 3.44 -7.17
CA GLU A 99 -10.70 4.72 -7.10
C GLU A 99 -10.99 5.50 -5.80
N ALA A 100 -12.01 5.09 -5.03
CA ALA A 100 -12.31 5.75 -3.76
C ALA A 100 -11.47 5.17 -2.62
N PHE A 101 -10.80 6.06 -1.87
CA PHE A 101 -10.21 5.71 -0.59
C PHE A 101 -11.31 5.63 0.46
N ASN A 102 -11.51 4.44 1.03
CA ASN A 102 -12.55 4.20 2.03
C ASN A 102 -12.14 3.12 3.02
N ILE A 103 -11.74 3.51 4.23
CA ILE A 103 -11.34 2.58 5.30
C ILE A 103 -12.49 1.68 5.78
N PHE A 104 -13.73 2.04 5.47
CA PHE A 104 -14.93 1.30 5.87
C PHE A 104 -15.46 0.35 4.81
N ARG A 105 -14.78 0.22 3.67
CA ARG A 105 -15.24 -0.67 2.61
C ARG A 105 -15.40 -2.12 3.10
N SER A 106 -16.46 -2.77 2.65
CA SER A 106 -16.79 -4.15 3.08
C SER A 106 -16.05 -5.23 2.29
N ASP A 107 -15.53 -4.87 1.10
CA ASP A 107 -14.79 -5.76 0.19
C ASP A 107 -13.28 -5.81 0.47
N LEU A 108 -12.78 -4.96 1.39
CA LEU A 108 -11.42 -5.05 1.89
C LEU A 108 -11.36 -6.01 3.07
N TYR A 109 -10.72 -7.12 2.84
CA TYR A 109 -10.46 -8.11 3.88
C TYR A 109 -9.02 -7.99 4.37
N CYS A 110 -8.85 -7.73 5.67
CA CYS A 110 -7.57 -7.56 6.35
C CYS A 110 -7.21 -8.83 7.14
N GLY A 111 -7.16 -9.97 6.45
CA GLY A 111 -6.88 -11.26 7.07
C GLY A 111 -5.41 -11.69 6.97
N LYS A 112 -5.17 -12.95 7.24
CA LYS A 112 -3.82 -13.54 7.17
C LYS A 112 -3.26 -13.49 5.75
N LEU A 113 -2.01 -13.09 5.62
CA LEU A 113 -1.25 -13.21 4.39
C LEU A 113 -0.87 -14.68 4.19
N LEU A 114 -1.31 -15.29 3.08
CA LEU A 114 -0.99 -16.68 2.76
C LEU A 114 0.10 -16.78 1.69
N ARG A 115 1.09 -17.62 1.97
CA ARG A 115 2.13 -17.95 0.98
C ARG A 115 1.65 -18.83 -0.16
N SER A 116 0.50 -19.48 -0.03
CA SER A 116 -0.05 -20.43 -1.02
C SER A 116 -0.57 -19.79 -2.30
N GLY A 117 -0.72 -18.46 -2.35
CA GLY A 117 -1.25 -17.76 -3.52
C GLY A 117 -2.74 -17.91 -3.77
N TYR A 118 -3.44 -18.74 -2.99
CA TYR A 118 -4.88 -18.92 -3.14
C TYR A 118 -5.64 -18.04 -2.14
N ARG A 119 -6.67 -17.35 -2.63
CA ARG A 119 -7.63 -16.69 -1.76
C ARG A 119 -8.43 -17.74 -1.00
N LYS A 120 -8.30 -17.71 0.31
CA LYS A 120 -9.21 -18.41 1.23
C LYS A 120 -9.87 -17.37 2.11
N GLU A 121 -11.01 -17.73 2.64
CA GLU A 121 -11.64 -16.94 3.69
C GLU A 121 -10.59 -16.61 4.76
N GLY A 122 -10.49 -15.35 5.14
CA GLY A 122 -9.49 -14.92 6.10
C GLY A 122 -8.18 -14.38 5.52
N VAL A 123 -8.04 -14.24 4.20
CA VAL A 123 -6.84 -13.73 3.55
C VAL A 123 -7.03 -12.28 3.11
N CYS A 124 -5.98 -11.48 3.25
CA CYS A 124 -5.98 -10.11 2.76
C CYS A 124 -6.37 -10.03 1.29
N SER A 125 -7.28 -9.11 0.95
CA SER A 125 -7.82 -9.02 -0.41
C SER A 125 -6.96 -8.20 -1.38
N HIS A 126 -6.05 -7.34 -0.89
CA HIS A 126 -5.13 -6.59 -1.75
C HIS A 126 -3.85 -7.38 -2.08
N MET A 127 -3.16 -6.96 -3.15
CA MET A 127 -1.98 -7.63 -3.70
C MET A 127 -0.66 -6.92 -3.36
N ALA A 128 -0.69 -5.88 -2.51
CA ALA A 128 0.47 -5.01 -2.26
C ALA A 128 1.72 -5.72 -1.72
N PHE A 129 1.54 -6.84 -1.03
CA PHE A 129 2.66 -7.68 -0.56
C PHE A 129 2.94 -8.87 -1.47
N GLY A 130 2.28 -8.94 -2.63
CA GLY A 130 2.32 -10.11 -3.50
C GLY A 130 1.60 -11.31 -2.90
N VAL A 131 1.72 -12.46 -3.56
CA VAL A 131 1.15 -13.74 -3.14
C VAL A 131 2.08 -14.90 -3.48
N GLY A 132 1.84 -16.06 -2.85
CA GLY A 132 2.56 -17.29 -3.14
C GLY A 132 3.96 -17.34 -2.53
N PRO A 133 4.89 -18.10 -3.15
CA PRO A 133 6.24 -18.33 -2.60
C PRO A 133 7.06 -17.05 -2.43
N HIS A 134 6.73 -16.00 -3.19
CA HIS A 134 7.39 -14.70 -3.15
C HIS A 134 6.60 -13.64 -2.37
N LEU A 135 5.66 -14.05 -1.52
CA LEU A 135 5.02 -13.12 -0.58
C LEU A 135 6.09 -12.34 0.19
N CYS A 136 5.88 -11.03 0.33
CA CYS A 136 6.83 -10.15 1.00
C CYS A 136 7.19 -10.67 2.41
N PRO A 137 8.47 -10.97 2.70
CA PRO A 137 8.88 -11.45 4.02
C PRO A 137 8.78 -10.34 5.08
N GLY A 138 8.81 -9.06 4.65
CA GLY A 138 8.70 -7.90 5.51
C GLY A 138 7.27 -7.42 5.79
N ALA A 139 6.23 -8.11 5.28
CA ALA A 139 4.84 -7.66 5.38
C ALA A 139 4.40 -7.39 6.82
N TRP A 140 4.79 -8.29 7.74
CA TRP A 140 4.44 -8.15 9.15
C TRP A 140 5.15 -6.97 9.83
N ILE A 141 6.46 -6.82 9.60
CA ILE A 141 7.23 -5.72 10.21
C ILE A 141 6.78 -4.37 9.66
N SER A 142 6.55 -4.29 8.34
CA SER A 142 6.01 -3.09 7.70
C SER A 142 4.66 -2.68 8.27
N HIS A 143 3.77 -3.64 8.51
CA HIS A 143 2.48 -3.38 9.16
C HIS A 143 2.67 -2.83 10.57
N GLN A 144 3.53 -3.46 11.39
CA GLN A 144 3.78 -3.00 12.75
C GLN A 144 4.39 -1.60 12.77
N GLU A 145 5.39 -1.33 11.94
CA GLU A 145 6.01 0.00 11.84
C GLU A 145 4.99 1.07 11.42
N ALA A 146 4.16 0.79 10.43
CA ALA A 146 3.18 1.74 9.93
C ALA A 146 2.05 2.00 10.94
N VAL A 147 1.46 0.94 11.50
CA VAL A 147 0.31 1.08 12.41
C VAL A 147 0.75 1.62 13.76
N VAL A 148 1.78 1.03 14.39
CA VAL A 148 2.24 1.48 15.71
C VAL A 148 2.88 2.86 15.63
N GLY A 149 3.73 3.10 14.62
CA GLY A 149 4.35 4.40 14.41
C GLY A 149 3.31 5.50 14.17
N SER A 150 2.27 5.23 13.37
CA SER A 150 1.19 6.19 13.14
C SER A 150 0.36 6.48 14.38
N LYS A 151 0.11 5.48 15.23
CA LYS A 151 -0.56 5.70 16.53
C LYS A 151 0.25 6.62 17.44
N ILE A 152 1.57 6.43 17.49
CA ILE A 152 2.46 7.28 18.29
C ILE A 152 2.47 8.71 17.71
N LEU A 153 2.58 8.87 16.40
CA LEU A 153 2.52 10.18 15.75
C LEU A 153 1.20 10.89 16.03
N ALA A 154 0.08 10.16 15.99
CA ALA A 154 -1.24 10.72 16.29
C ALA A 154 -1.42 11.19 17.74
N GLN A 155 -0.64 10.67 18.68
CA GLN A 155 -0.64 11.11 20.07
C GLN A 155 0.11 12.44 20.28
N VAL A 156 1.08 12.76 19.43
CA VAL A 156 1.93 13.94 19.57
C VAL A 156 1.59 15.06 18.59
N MET A 157 0.96 14.74 17.47
CA MET A 157 0.57 15.71 16.45
C MET A 157 -0.91 16.08 16.62
N HIS A 158 -1.20 17.25 17.16
CA HIS A 158 -2.56 17.75 17.26
C HIS A 158 -2.92 18.59 16.04
N ASN A 159 -4.13 18.43 15.52
CA ASN A 159 -4.63 19.15 14.34
C ASN A 159 -3.68 19.10 13.13
N PRO A 160 -3.15 17.94 12.75
CA PRO A 160 -2.22 17.85 11.64
C PRO A 160 -2.91 18.24 10.32
N ARG A 161 -2.21 19.04 9.50
CA ARG A 161 -2.67 19.46 8.18
C ARG A 161 -1.53 19.48 7.17
N ILE A 162 -1.85 19.25 5.92
CA ILE A 162 -0.88 19.31 4.83
C ILE A 162 -0.56 20.76 4.51
N VAL A 163 0.73 21.09 4.37
CA VAL A 163 1.19 22.39 3.86
C VAL A 163 1.23 22.32 2.34
N GLU A 164 0.09 22.52 1.68
CA GLU A 164 -0.07 22.34 0.23
C GLU A 164 0.94 23.15 -0.61
N SER A 165 1.33 24.35 -0.15
CA SER A 165 2.32 25.20 -0.85
C SER A 165 3.72 24.59 -0.91
N ARG A 166 4.02 23.59 -0.06
CA ARG A 166 5.30 22.90 0.03
C ARG A 166 5.26 21.49 -0.55
N MET A 167 4.07 21.01 -0.92
CA MET A 167 3.95 19.69 -1.55
C MET A 167 4.54 19.71 -2.96
N PRO A 168 5.23 18.64 -3.39
CA PRO A 168 5.69 18.51 -4.77
C PRO A 168 4.52 18.63 -5.75
N ARG A 169 4.68 19.47 -6.79
CA ARG A 169 3.59 19.81 -7.75
C ARG A 169 3.17 18.65 -8.66
N ASP A 170 4.00 17.64 -8.78
CA ASP A 170 3.79 16.46 -9.63
C ASP A 170 3.00 15.36 -8.93
N ILE A 171 2.58 15.60 -7.67
CA ILE A 171 1.80 14.65 -6.89
C ILE A 171 0.39 15.20 -6.66
N ASP A 172 -0.40 15.23 -7.71
CA ASP A 172 -1.86 15.32 -7.62
C ASP A 172 -2.40 13.95 -7.18
N GLY A 173 -2.34 13.70 -5.88
CA GLY A 173 -2.65 12.41 -5.33
C GLY A 173 -1.56 11.38 -5.61
N VAL A 174 -1.60 10.29 -4.88
CA VAL A 174 -0.68 9.16 -5.07
C VAL A 174 -1.04 8.49 -6.40
N LYS A 175 -0.48 8.99 -7.52
CA LYS A 175 -0.66 8.33 -8.82
C LYS A 175 0.29 7.15 -8.92
N PRO A 176 -0.23 5.98 -9.27
CA PRO A 176 0.60 4.81 -9.44
C PRO A 176 1.54 4.96 -10.63
N ALA A 177 2.81 4.70 -10.40
CA ALA A 177 3.70 4.36 -11.49
C ALA A 177 3.60 2.85 -11.76
N PRO A 178 3.51 2.40 -13.00
CA PRO A 178 3.41 0.98 -13.30
C PRO A 178 4.66 0.18 -12.90
N MET A 179 5.75 0.87 -12.61
CA MET A 179 7.01 0.28 -12.16
C MET A 179 7.68 1.16 -11.10
N GLY A 180 8.30 0.51 -10.11
CA GLY A 180 9.10 1.18 -9.08
C GLY A 180 8.33 1.54 -7.82
N ILE A 181 8.97 2.36 -6.99
CA ILE A 181 8.40 2.83 -5.72
C ILE A 181 7.47 3.99 -6.00
N VAL A 182 6.22 3.81 -5.59
CA VAL A 182 5.16 4.79 -5.72
C VAL A 182 4.82 5.31 -4.32
N ALA A 183 5.32 6.48 -3.99
CA ALA A 183 5.06 7.07 -2.69
C ALA A 183 5.15 8.58 -2.77
N VAL A 184 4.44 9.23 -1.87
CA VAL A 184 4.68 10.63 -1.56
C VAL A 184 6.15 10.78 -1.16
N ARG A 185 6.92 11.59 -1.89
CA ARG A 185 8.35 11.76 -1.63
C ARG A 185 8.62 12.62 -0.42
N GLU A 186 7.81 13.65 -0.26
CA GLU A 186 7.86 14.61 0.83
C GLU A 186 6.45 14.93 1.27
N LEU A 187 6.17 14.79 2.56
CA LEU A 187 4.91 15.16 3.17
C LEU A 187 5.18 16.26 4.19
N TRP A 188 4.83 17.49 3.85
CA TRP A 188 4.99 18.64 4.72
C TRP A 188 3.75 18.83 5.55
N LEU A 189 3.92 18.72 6.88
CA LEU A 189 2.83 18.84 7.84
C LEU A 189 3.03 20.06 8.74
N GLU A 190 1.93 20.69 9.10
CA GLU A 190 1.82 21.64 10.18
C GLU A 190 0.91 21.01 11.24
N TYR A 191 1.31 21.09 12.50
CA TYR A 191 0.59 20.51 13.62
C TYR A 191 0.92 21.26 14.90
N GLU A 192 0.09 21.08 15.92
CA GLU A 192 0.28 21.61 17.26
C GLU A 192 0.91 20.54 18.15
N LEU A 193 1.79 20.94 19.06
CA LEU A 193 2.34 20.07 20.10
C LEU A 193 1.64 20.39 21.43
N ASP A 194 1.51 19.40 22.28
CA ASP A 194 1.16 19.64 23.68
C ASP A 194 2.22 20.54 24.31
N GLY A 195 1.77 21.64 24.94
CA GLY A 195 2.62 22.60 25.63
C GLY A 195 3.12 22.10 26.99
#